data_a1768a109a10f0850d62ca3e2c9cf502
#
_entry.id   a1768a109a10f0850d62ca3e2c9cf502
#
_cell.length_a   1.000
_cell.length_b   1.000
_cell.length_c   1.000
_cell.angle_alpha   90.00
_cell.angle_beta   90.00
_cell.angle_gamma   90.00
#
_symmetry.space_group_name_H-M   'P 1'
#
loop_
_entity.id
_entity.type
_entity.pdbx_description
1 polymer ?
#
loop_
_entity_poly.entity_id
_entity_poly.type
_entity_poly.pdbx_seq_one_letter_code
_entity_poly.pdbx_strand_id
1 'polypeptide(L)'
;MTSVDVVFRDRYGLHPRAAMRIQQEAARFRSILTIQGVASGGPPVGASSMISMVSAGIRSGDTVRVAADGEDATDAVAAIGRLIDSGVCHP
;
A
#
# COMPACT_ATOMS: atom_id res chain seq x y z
N MET A 1 7.29 13.94 5.59
CA MET A 1 6.59 12.67 5.27
C MET A 1 5.14 12.96 4.98
N THR A 2 4.60 12.35 3.94
CA THR A 2 3.21 12.52 3.50
C THR A 2 2.50 11.18 3.66
N SER A 3 1.26 11.18 4.14
CA SER A 3 0.51 9.93 4.28
C SER A 3 -0.97 10.13 3.99
N VAL A 4 -1.63 9.04 3.58
CA VAL A 4 -3.09 8.97 3.43
C VAL A 4 -3.56 7.65 4.00
N ASP A 5 -4.78 7.63 4.53
CA ASP A 5 -5.43 6.41 4.98
C ASP A 5 -6.51 6.03 3.98
N VAL A 6 -6.48 4.78 3.53
CA VAL A 6 -7.46 4.26 2.56
C VAL A 6 -7.92 2.87 2.99
N VAL A 7 -9.09 2.48 2.50
CA VAL A 7 -9.61 1.12 2.74
C VAL A 7 -9.04 0.19 1.68
N PHE A 8 -8.53 -0.96 2.12
CA PHE A 8 -8.01 -1.98 1.21
C PHE A 8 -9.19 -2.73 0.59
N ARG A 9 -9.46 -2.47 -0.68
CA ARG A 9 -10.70 -2.92 -1.32
C ARG A 9 -10.56 -4.17 -2.17
N ASP A 10 -9.34 -4.68 -2.40
CA ASP A 10 -9.22 -5.96 -3.09
C ASP A 10 -9.90 -7.03 -2.24
N ARG A 11 -10.86 -7.76 -2.86
CA ARG A 11 -11.70 -8.70 -2.12
C ARG A 11 -10.93 -9.84 -1.47
N TYR A 12 -9.73 -10.11 -1.94
CA TYR A 12 -8.88 -11.17 -1.40
C TYR A 12 -7.79 -10.64 -0.47
N GLY A 13 -7.81 -9.34 -0.17
CA GLY A 13 -6.81 -8.71 0.68
C GLY A 13 -5.47 -8.52 -0.03
N LEU A 14 -4.43 -8.31 0.75
CA LEU A 14 -3.08 -8.08 0.21
C LEU A 14 -2.40 -9.44 -0.06
N HIS A 15 -2.85 -10.11 -1.12
CA HIS A 15 -2.28 -11.37 -1.59
C HIS A 15 -1.08 -11.10 -2.52
N PRO A 16 -0.30 -12.13 -2.91
CA PRO A 16 0.92 -11.92 -3.69
C PRO A 16 0.74 -11.14 -4.99
N ARG A 17 -0.36 -11.35 -5.71
CA ARG A 17 -0.62 -10.61 -6.96
C ARG A 17 -0.86 -9.14 -6.68
N ALA A 18 -1.64 -8.83 -5.63
CA ALA A 18 -1.86 -7.44 -5.24
C ALA A 18 -0.57 -6.78 -4.77
N ALA A 19 0.25 -7.48 -4.01
CA ALA A 19 1.54 -6.97 -3.57
C ALA A 19 2.45 -6.67 -4.76
N MET A 20 2.48 -7.55 -5.74
CA MET A 20 3.27 -7.33 -6.96
C MET A 20 2.78 -6.08 -7.71
N ARG A 21 1.48 -5.90 -7.81
CA ARG A 21 0.91 -4.74 -8.50
C ARG A 21 1.26 -3.44 -7.77
N ILE A 22 1.19 -3.44 -6.44
CA ILE A 22 1.58 -2.29 -5.62
C ILE A 22 3.07 -2.00 -5.79
N GLN A 23 3.89 -3.04 -5.77
CA GLN A 23 5.34 -2.89 -5.96
C GLN A 23 5.67 -2.26 -7.31
N GLN A 24 5.00 -2.68 -8.37
CA GLN A 24 5.19 -2.13 -9.72
C GLN A 24 4.83 -0.65 -9.76
N GLU A 25 3.72 -0.27 -9.14
CA GLU A 25 3.31 1.12 -9.09
C GLU A 25 4.28 1.96 -8.25
N ALA A 26 4.70 1.43 -7.10
CA ALA A 26 5.64 2.11 -6.22
C ALA A 26 7.00 2.36 -6.89
N ALA A 27 7.42 1.47 -7.78
CA ALA A 27 8.68 1.61 -8.49
C ALA A 27 8.74 2.83 -9.42
N ARG A 28 7.61 3.43 -9.73
CA ARG A 28 7.54 4.64 -10.55
C ARG A 28 7.98 5.89 -9.81
N PHE A 29 8.09 5.83 -8.50
CA PHE A 29 8.37 6.99 -7.65
C PHE A 29 9.72 6.86 -6.98
N ARG A 30 10.32 8.00 -6.66
CA ARG A 30 11.61 8.06 -5.95
C ARG A 30 11.45 7.98 -4.45
N SER A 31 10.27 8.35 -3.94
CA SER A 31 9.99 8.31 -2.50
C SER A 31 10.05 6.90 -1.96
N ILE A 32 10.44 6.81 -0.69
CA ILE A 32 10.32 5.57 0.07
C ILE A 32 8.86 5.44 0.49
N LEU A 33 8.19 4.40 0.00
CA LEU A 33 6.77 4.14 0.26
C LEU A 33 6.62 3.01 1.27
N THR A 34 5.72 3.22 2.23
CA THR A 34 5.38 2.19 3.23
C THR A 34 3.88 2.03 3.31
N ILE A 35 3.45 0.84 3.72
CA ILE A 35 2.04 0.50 3.95
C ILE A 35 1.93 -0.08 5.34
N GLN A 36 0.90 0.34 6.08
CA GLN A 36 0.68 -0.10 7.46
C GLN A 36 -0.80 -0.33 7.70
N GLY A 37 -1.15 -1.46 8.29
CA GLY A 37 -2.51 -1.70 8.75
C GLY A 37 -2.78 -0.86 10.00
N VAL A 38 -3.78 0.03 9.92
CA VAL A 38 -4.04 0.97 11.01
C VAL A 38 -4.58 0.25 12.24
N ALA A 39 -5.54 -0.65 12.05
CA ALA A 39 -6.19 -1.34 13.17
C ALA A 39 -5.33 -2.44 13.76
N SER A 40 -4.47 -3.08 12.97
CA SER A 40 -3.65 -4.21 13.42
C SER A 40 -2.52 -3.78 14.33
N GLY A 41 -2.11 -2.51 14.28
CA GLY A 41 -1.03 -1.99 15.09
C GLY A 41 0.36 -2.52 14.71
N GLY A 42 0.49 -3.19 13.57
CA GLY A 42 1.77 -3.68 13.11
C GLY A 42 2.67 -2.57 12.60
N PRO A 43 3.96 -2.85 12.38
CA PRO A 43 4.88 -1.85 11.85
C PRO A 43 4.58 -1.56 10.38
N PRO A 44 4.97 -0.38 9.87
CA PRO A 44 4.90 -0.12 8.44
C PRO A 44 5.85 -1.07 7.68
N VAL A 45 5.42 -1.51 6.49
CA VAL A 45 6.22 -2.37 5.63
C VAL A 45 6.52 -1.66 4.32
N GLY A 46 7.68 -1.92 3.74
CA GLY A 46 8.08 -1.27 2.50
C GLY A 46 7.27 -1.76 1.30
N ALA A 47 6.78 -0.82 0.50
CA ALA A 47 6.04 -1.16 -0.72
C ALA A 47 6.95 -1.68 -1.83
N SER A 48 8.26 -1.70 -1.63
CA SER A 48 9.22 -2.33 -2.54
C SER A 48 9.45 -3.79 -2.22
N SER A 49 8.88 -4.31 -1.15
CA SER A 49 9.06 -5.70 -0.72
C SER A 49 7.73 -6.45 -0.74
N MET A 50 7.56 -7.31 -1.74
CA MET A 50 6.35 -8.12 -1.88
C MET A 50 6.16 -9.04 -0.67
N ILE A 51 7.25 -9.66 -0.19
CA ILE A 51 7.19 -10.57 0.96
C ILE A 51 6.74 -9.81 2.21
N SER A 52 7.29 -8.63 2.46
CA SER A 52 6.92 -7.82 3.63
C SER A 52 5.45 -7.42 3.58
N MET A 53 4.95 -7.03 2.42
CA MET A 53 3.55 -6.65 2.25
C MET A 53 2.61 -7.82 2.51
N VAL A 54 2.91 -8.98 1.93
CA VAL A 54 2.07 -10.18 2.14
C VAL A 54 2.08 -10.60 3.61
N SER A 55 3.26 -10.53 4.24
CA SER A 55 3.40 -10.89 5.66
C SER A 55 2.67 -9.96 6.60
N ALA A 56 2.31 -8.76 6.16
CA ALA A 56 1.59 -7.79 6.99
C ALA A 56 0.17 -8.25 7.34
N GLY A 57 -0.40 -9.19 6.60
CA GLY A 57 -1.71 -9.77 6.92
C GLY A 57 -2.88 -8.82 6.70
N ILE A 58 -2.75 -7.87 5.78
CA ILE A 58 -3.81 -6.91 5.47
C ILE A 58 -4.96 -7.63 4.75
N ARG A 59 -6.18 -7.42 5.23
CA ARG A 59 -7.38 -8.06 4.71
C ARG A 59 -8.25 -7.07 3.96
N SER A 60 -9.14 -7.60 3.13
CA SER A 60 -10.17 -6.79 2.49
C SER A 60 -10.99 -6.05 3.56
N GLY A 61 -11.17 -4.75 3.37
CA GLY A 61 -11.90 -3.91 4.30
C GLY A 61 -11.04 -3.23 5.36
N ASP A 62 -9.79 -3.67 5.53
CA ASP A 62 -8.89 -3.03 6.49
C ASP A 62 -8.53 -1.61 6.03
N THR A 63 -8.43 -0.70 7.00
CA THR A 63 -7.86 0.62 6.72
C THR A 63 -6.35 0.52 6.76
N VAL A 64 -5.70 1.04 5.73
CA VAL A 64 -4.24 1.05 5.65
C VAL A 64 -3.74 2.48 5.50
N ARG A 65 -2.58 2.73 6.07
CA ARG A 65 -1.87 4.00 5.92
C ARG A 65 -0.78 3.84 4.89
N VAL A 66 -0.85 4.66 3.85
CA VAL A 66 0.18 4.75 2.83
C VAL A 66 0.99 6.00 3.13
N ALA A 67 2.28 5.83 3.36
CA ALA A 67 3.17 6.93 3.67
C ALA A 67 4.33 6.97 2.68
N ALA A 68 4.79 8.17 2.36
CA ALA A 68 5.92 8.37 1.47
C ALA A 68 6.84 9.44 2.00
N ASP A 69 8.14 9.25 1.78
CA ASP A 69 9.18 10.21 2.15
C ASP A 69 10.09 10.39 0.94
N GLY A 70 10.08 11.60 0.38
CA GLY A 70 10.86 11.92 -0.82
C GLY A 70 10.26 13.08 -1.58
N GLU A 71 10.91 13.44 -2.70
CA GLU A 71 10.52 14.61 -3.51
C GLU A 71 9.09 14.48 -4.07
N ASP A 72 8.71 13.27 -4.50
CA ASP A 72 7.42 13.01 -5.13
C ASP A 72 6.43 12.34 -4.18
N ALA A 73 6.58 12.57 -2.87
CA ALA A 73 5.79 11.91 -1.85
C ALA A 73 4.28 12.11 -2.04
N THR A 74 3.85 13.35 -2.36
CA THR A 74 2.43 13.65 -2.54
C THR A 74 1.85 12.86 -3.71
N ASP A 75 2.55 12.81 -4.84
CA ASP A 75 2.11 12.06 -6.01
C ASP A 75 2.13 10.55 -5.73
N ALA A 76 3.14 10.10 -4.99
CA ALA A 76 3.30 8.69 -4.65
C ALA A 76 2.15 8.18 -3.79
N VAL A 77 1.82 8.88 -2.70
CA VAL A 77 0.70 8.44 -1.83
C VAL A 77 -0.62 8.52 -2.56
N ALA A 78 -0.81 9.51 -3.43
CA ALA A 78 -2.04 9.63 -4.22
C ALA A 78 -2.19 8.45 -5.17
N ALA A 79 -1.13 8.06 -5.87
CA ALA A 79 -1.17 6.96 -6.83
C ALA A 79 -1.41 5.61 -6.14
N ILE A 80 -0.68 5.34 -5.07
CA ILE A 80 -0.84 4.08 -4.33
C ILE A 80 -2.19 4.04 -3.62
N GLY A 81 -2.62 5.17 -3.06
CA GLY A 81 -3.94 5.26 -2.41
C GLY A 81 -5.08 4.97 -3.38
N ARG A 82 -5.02 5.54 -4.59
CA ARG A 82 -6.03 5.28 -5.63
C ARG A 82 -6.03 3.81 -6.05
N LEU A 83 -4.84 3.22 -6.21
CA LEU A 83 -4.73 1.82 -6.59
C LEU A 83 -5.37 0.91 -5.55
N ILE A 84 -5.08 1.15 -4.27
CA ILE A 84 -5.64 0.36 -3.16
C ILE A 84 -7.15 0.56 -3.08
N ASP A 85 -7.63 1.80 -3.18
CA ASP A 85 -9.05 2.11 -3.10
C ASP A 85 -9.84 1.55 -4.28
N SER A 86 -9.20 1.38 -5.44
CA SER A 86 -9.85 0.82 -6.63
C SER A 86 -9.98 -0.70 -6.61
N GLY A 87 -9.38 -1.37 -5.63
CA GLY A 87 -9.46 -2.82 -5.48
C GLY A 87 -8.26 -3.57 -6.04
N VAL A 88 -7.19 -2.90 -6.38
CA VAL A 88 -5.94 -3.44 -6.91
C VAL A 88 -6.19 -4.39 -8.09
N CYS A 89 -6.46 -5.69 -7.81
CA CYS A 89 -6.71 -6.73 -8.82
C CYS A 89 -8.18 -7.17 -8.85
N HIS A 90 -8.90 -7.04 -7.75
CA HIS A 90 -10.27 -7.59 -7.59
C HIS A 90 -11.17 -6.56 -6.92
N PRO A 91 -11.63 -5.56 -7.67
CA PRO A 91 -12.52 -4.54 -7.11
C PRO A 91 -13.88 -5.06 -6.63
#